data_f4ad9e9a9c725083ee70c25d3e2a62be
#
_entry.id   f4ad9e9a9c725083ee70c25d3e2a62be
#
_cell.length_a   1.000
_cell.length_b   1.000
_cell.length_c   1.000
_cell.angle_alpha   90.00
_cell.angle_beta   90.00
_cell.angle_gamma   90.00
#
_symmetry.space_group_name_H-M   'P 1'
#
loop_
_entity.id
_entity.type
_entity.pdbx_description
1 polymer ?
#
loop_
_entity_poly.entity_id
_entity_poly.type
_entity_poly.pdbx_seq_one_letter_code
_entity_poly.pdbx_strand_id
1 'polypeptide(L)'
;DNLMDLTHETYVHATSIGQTEIDETPSRTVTEGNSVVTSRFMEGIKAPPFWQMAMRANDLPVDAKVDRWQICRFSPPSHVMIEVGVALAGKGGYSADPKDKAYSVVVDFITPETDTSIHYFWGMVRQFKPQDQDLTARIREGQGKIFSEDLEMLERQQKNILANPERKLKVLSIDAGGVMSRRVIDRLLGLEKAV
;
A
#
# COMPACT_ATOMS: atom_id res chain seq x y z
N ASP A 1 9.13 -0.79 5.81
CA ASP A 1 8.24 -0.02 6.71
C ASP A 1 7.22 0.80 5.91
N ASN A 2 7.63 1.63 4.95
CA ASN A 2 6.74 2.54 4.20
C ASN A 2 5.51 1.82 3.62
N LEU A 3 5.66 0.73 2.87
CA LEU A 3 4.54 -0.01 2.28
C LEU A 3 3.60 -0.69 3.31
N MET A 4 4.02 -0.82 4.56
CA MET A 4 3.20 -1.37 5.65
C MET A 4 2.56 -0.27 6.51
N ASP A 5 2.86 0.99 6.22
CA ASP A 5 2.25 2.16 6.84
C ASP A 5 1.09 2.68 5.96
N LEU A 6 -0.12 2.67 6.49
CA LEU A 6 -1.30 3.21 5.83
C LEU A 6 -1.65 4.64 6.30
N THR A 7 -0.76 5.31 7.02
CA THR A 7 -1.05 6.62 7.63
C THR A 7 -0.38 7.78 6.91
N HIS A 8 0.70 7.53 6.17
CA HIS A 8 1.42 8.59 5.44
C HIS A 8 0.67 9.12 4.21
N GLU A 9 -0.32 8.37 3.70
CA GLU A 9 -1.01 8.68 2.44
C GLU A 9 -1.66 10.06 2.43
N THR A 10 -2.25 10.49 3.54
CA THR A 10 -2.90 11.80 3.65
C THR A 10 -1.90 12.95 3.47
N TYR A 11 -0.65 12.73 3.82
CA TYR A 11 0.41 13.75 3.78
C TYR A 11 1.29 13.64 2.54
N VAL A 12 1.78 12.45 2.22
CA VAL A 12 2.70 12.21 1.10
C VAL A 12 1.96 12.13 -0.22
N HIS A 13 0.79 11.47 -0.24
CA HIS A 13 -0.02 11.23 -1.43
C HIS A 13 -1.29 12.10 -1.49
N ALA A 14 -1.28 13.28 -0.89
CA ALA A 14 -2.44 14.16 -0.73
C ALA A 14 -3.17 14.49 -2.05
N THR A 15 -2.46 14.50 -3.19
CA THR A 15 -3.03 14.86 -4.50
C THR A 15 -3.40 13.66 -5.39
N SER A 16 -3.08 12.44 -4.97
CA SER A 16 -3.25 11.23 -5.77
C SER A 16 -4.22 10.23 -5.14
N ILE A 17 -3.87 9.62 -4.03
CA ILE A 17 -4.65 8.59 -3.34
C ILE A 17 -5.03 8.97 -1.91
N GLY A 18 -4.43 10.03 -1.34
CA GLY A 18 -4.72 10.53 0.00
C GLY A 18 -6.13 11.11 0.12
N GLN A 19 -6.71 11.02 1.30
CA GLN A 19 -8.01 11.62 1.66
C GLN A 19 -8.20 11.62 3.19
N THR A 20 -9.02 12.53 3.70
CA THR A 20 -9.22 12.75 5.14
C THR A 20 -9.74 11.51 5.88
N GLU A 21 -10.57 10.71 5.25
CA GLU A 21 -11.15 9.49 5.83
C GLU A 21 -10.09 8.43 6.18
N ILE A 22 -8.89 8.55 5.62
CA ILE A 22 -7.74 7.71 6.00
C ILE A 22 -7.35 7.97 7.47
N ASP A 23 -7.32 9.22 7.91
CA ASP A 23 -6.94 9.61 9.27
C ASP A 23 -8.03 9.23 10.29
N GLU A 24 -9.30 9.24 9.85
CA GLU A 24 -10.45 8.95 10.69
C GLU A 24 -10.74 7.45 10.83
N THR A 25 -10.21 6.62 9.93
CA THR A 25 -10.49 5.19 9.90
C THR A 25 -9.31 4.39 10.46
N PRO A 26 -9.49 3.64 11.55
CA PRO A 26 -8.41 2.86 12.14
C PRO A 26 -7.94 1.74 11.20
N SER A 27 -6.63 1.48 11.21
CA SER A 27 -6.04 0.30 10.60
C SER A 27 -5.92 -0.84 11.61
N ARG A 28 -5.89 -2.07 11.10
CA ARG A 28 -5.67 -3.29 11.89
C ARG A 28 -4.48 -4.04 11.34
N THR A 29 -3.57 -4.47 12.22
CA THR A 29 -2.44 -5.32 11.85
C THR A 29 -2.55 -6.68 12.52
N VAL A 30 -2.31 -7.75 11.75
CA VAL A 30 -2.28 -9.15 12.22
C VAL A 30 -1.10 -9.88 11.62
N THR A 31 -0.64 -10.94 12.30
CA THR A 31 0.36 -11.88 11.76
C THR A 31 -0.33 -13.17 11.33
N GLU A 32 -0.04 -13.63 10.13
CA GLU A 32 -0.54 -14.87 9.54
C GLU A 32 0.66 -15.76 9.16
N GLY A 33 1.05 -16.68 10.04
CA GLY A 33 2.28 -17.46 9.87
C GLY A 33 3.52 -16.57 9.87
N ASN A 34 4.22 -16.50 8.74
CA ASN A 34 5.36 -15.60 8.53
C ASN A 34 4.98 -14.29 7.82
N SER A 35 3.72 -14.11 7.45
CA SER A 35 3.25 -12.88 6.82
C SER A 35 2.67 -11.92 7.85
N VAL A 36 2.75 -10.62 7.55
CA VAL A 36 2.10 -9.54 8.32
C VAL A 36 1.12 -8.84 7.41
N VAL A 37 -0.10 -8.64 7.90
CA VAL A 37 -1.18 -7.98 7.15
C VAL A 37 -1.63 -6.74 7.90
N THR A 38 -1.53 -5.59 7.27
CA THR A 38 -2.14 -4.34 7.74
C THR A 38 -3.29 -3.97 6.82
N SER A 39 -4.47 -3.71 7.38
CA SER A 39 -5.65 -3.44 6.58
C SER A 39 -6.46 -2.28 7.13
N ARG A 40 -7.17 -1.59 6.22
CA ARG A 40 -8.14 -0.54 6.49
C ARG A 40 -9.33 -0.69 5.56
N PHE A 41 -10.53 -0.49 6.08
CA PHE A 41 -11.78 -0.51 5.33
C PHE A 41 -12.55 0.77 5.65
N MET A 42 -12.90 1.53 4.62
CA MET A 42 -13.64 2.80 4.70
C MET A 42 -14.97 2.65 3.97
N GLU A 43 -16.07 3.02 4.60
CA GLU A 43 -17.41 2.82 4.06
C GLU A 43 -18.09 4.15 3.71
N GLY A 44 -18.81 4.17 2.58
CA GLY A 44 -19.66 5.28 2.18
C GLY A 44 -18.93 6.59 1.91
N ILE A 45 -17.69 6.55 1.49
CA ILE A 45 -16.82 7.70 1.24
C ILE A 45 -16.86 8.15 -0.23
N LYS A 46 -16.28 9.30 -0.54
CA LYS A 46 -16.00 9.72 -1.90
C LYS A 46 -14.70 9.08 -2.38
N ALA A 47 -14.67 8.55 -3.59
CA ALA A 47 -13.44 8.00 -4.16
C ALA A 47 -12.39 9.10 -4.41
N PRO A 48 -11.11 8.90 -4.06
CA PRO A 48 -10.04 9.84 -4.41
C PRO A 48 -9.71 9.81 -5.91
N PRO A 49 -8.95 10.80 -6.44
CA PRO A 49 -8.79 11.01 -7.88
C PRO A 49 -8.37 9.78 -8.69
N PHE A 50 -7.41 9.01 -8.20
CA PHE A 50 -6.97 7.78 -8.86
C PHE A 50 -8.13 6.77 -9.00
N TRP A 51 -8.90 6.56 -7.95
CA TRP A 51 -10.03 5.63 -7.98
C TRP A 51 -11.22 6.15 -8.78
N GLN A 52 -11.43 7.47 -8.85
CA GLN A 52 -12.42 8.05 -9.78
C GLN A 52 -12.06 7.75 -11.25
N MET A 53 -10.77 7.80 -11.60
CA MET A 53 -10.30 7.42 -12.93
C MET A 53 -10.55 5.92 -13.20
N ALA A 54 -10.25 5.05 -12.23
CA ALA A 54 -10.50 3.61 -12.35
C ALA A 54 -12.00 3.28 -12.44
N MET A 55 -12.84 3.94 -11.65
CA MET A 55 -14.30 3.82 -11.72
C MET A 55 -14.83 4.20 -13.11
N ARG A 56 -14.41 5.36 -13.64
CA ARG A 56 -14.80 5.80 -14.99
C ARG A 56 -14.37 4.79 -16.06
N ALA A 57 -13.17 4.26 -15.96
CA ALA A 57 -12.66 3.24 -16.89
C ALA A 57 -13.44 1.92 -16.80
N ASN A 58 -14.05 1.62 -15.65
CA ASN A 58 -14.87 0.42 -15.43
C ASN A 58 -16.38 0.67 -15.51
N ASP A 59 -16.78 1.76 -16.16
CA ASP A 59 -18.18 2.14 -16.37
C ASP A 59 -19.01 2.31 -15.07
N LEU A 60 -18.32 2.64 -13.95
CA LEU A 60 -18.94 2.92 -12.67
C LEU A 60 -19.26 4.42 -12.51
N PRO A 61 -20.34 4.79 -11.82
CA PRO A 61 -20.72 6.19 -11.60
C PRO A 61 -19.72 6.86 -10.64
N VAL A 62 -18.91 7.81 -11.16
CA VAL A 62 -17.79 8.44 -10.43
C VAL A 62 -18.22 9.30 -9.25
N ASP A 63 -19.46 9.79 -9.25
CA ASP A 63 -20.00 10.62 -8.16
C ASP A 63 -20.68 9.78 -7.07
N ALA A 64 -20.79 8.46 -7.25
CA ALA A 64 -21.35 7.58 -6.25
C ALA A 64 -20.42 7.46 -5.05
N LYS A 65 -20.99 7.28 -3.86
CA LYS A 65 -20.24 6.86 -2.69
C LYS A 65 -19.71 5.44 -2.86
N VAL A 66 -18.57 5.18 -2.28
CA VAL A 66 -17.88 3.89 -2.38
C VAL A 66 -17.46 3.36 -1.01
N ASP A 67 -17.31 2.05 -0.94
CA ASP A 67 -16.57 1.37 0.12
C ASP A 67 -15.16 1.12 -0.43
N ARG A 68 -14.13 1.61 0.27
CA ARG A 68 -12.72 1.52 -0.11
C ARG A 68 -11.98 0.59 0.85
N TRP A 69 -11.04 -0.20 0.33
CA TRP A 69 -10.16 -1.02 1.14
C TRP A 69 -8.71 -0.85 0.76
N GLN A 70 -7.85 -1.14 1.73
CA GLN A 70 -6.41 -1.22 1.63
C GLN A 70 -5.96 -2.41 2.47
N ILE A 71 -5.30 -3.38 1.87
CA ILE A 71 -4.79 -4.58 2.54
C ILE A 71 -3.36 -4.78 2.10
N CYS A 72 -2.41 -4.40 2.96
CA CYS A 72 -0.98 -4.54 2.72
C CYS A 72 -0.48 -5.81 3.39
N ARG A 73 0.04 -6.73 2.61
CA ARG A 73 0.59 -8.02 3.05
C ARG A 73 2.08 -8.06 2.80
N PHE A 74 2.85 -8.04 3.88
CA PHE A 74 4.28 -8.36 3.83
C PHE A 74 4.48 -9.87 3.89
N SER A 75 5.28 -10.41 2.98
CA SER A 75 5.74 -11.79 2.95
C SER A 75 7.26 -11.81 2.86
N PRO A 76 7.97 -12.34 3.88
CA PRO A 76 9.42 -12.36 3.89
C PRO A 76 9.98 -13.17 2.71
N PRO A 77 11.20 -12.86 2.24
CA PRO A 77 12.07 -11.83 2.82
C PRO A 77 11.77 -10.40 2.33
N SER A 78 11.15 -10.21 1.17
CA SER A 78 11.16 -8.91 0.48
C SER A 78 9.90 -8.58 -0.33
N HIS A 79 8.82 -9.33 -0.17
CA HIS A 79 7.60 -9.14 -0.96
C HIS A 79 6.54 -8.37 -0.17
N VAL A 80 5.95 -7.35 -0.82
CA VAL A 80 4.72 -6.72 -0.34
C VAL A 80 3.66 -6.80 -1.44
N MET A 81 2.46 -7.21 -1.06
CA MET A 81 1.28 -7.14 -1.92
C MET A 81 0.27 -6.18 -1.29
N ILE A 82 -0.26 -5.27 -2.11
CA ILE A 82 -1.23 -4.28 -1.67
C ILE A 82 -2.51 -4.48 -2.47
N GLU A 83 -3.51 -5.08 -1.83
CA GLU A 83 -4.84 -5.24 -2.39
C GLU A 83 -5.64 -3.96 -2.12
N VAL A 84 -5.99 -3.26 -3.18
CA VAL A 84 -6.64 -1.95 -3.11
C VAL A 84 -7.81 -1.86 -4.07
N GLY A 85 -8.83 -1.13 -3.68
CA GLY A 85 -9.98 -0.95 -4.55
C GLY A 85 -11.09 -0.13 -3.92
N VAL A 86 -12.10 0.10 -4.76
CA VAL A 86 -13.37 0.71 -4.39
C VAL A 86 -14.51 -0.11 -4.95
N ALA A 87 -15.60 -0.24 -4.20
CA ALA A 87 -16.87 -0.77 -4.67
C ALA A 87 -17.96 0.27 -4.43
N LEU A 88 -19.05 0.22 -5.20
CA LEU A 88 -20.21 1.04 -4.90
C LEU A 88 -20.70 0.77 -3.49
N ALA A 89 -20.96 1.83 -2.72
CA ALA A 89 -21.31 1.73 -1.31
C ALA A 89 -22.50 0.78 -1.07
N GLY A 90 -22.37 -0.06 -0.06
CA GLY A 90 -23.38 -1.05 0.32
C GLY A 90 -23.46 -2.28 -0.61
N LYS A 91 -22.50 -2.46 -1.53
CA LYS A 91 -22.43 -3.63 -2.42
C LYS A 91 -21.51 -4.75 -1.89
N GLY A 92 -21.03 -4.63 -0.65
CA GLY A 92 -20.20 -5.64 0.01
C GLY A 92 -18.69 -5.33 -0.02
N GLY A 93 -18.29 -4.13 -0.40
CA GLY A 93 -16.91 -3.67 -0.34
C GLY A 93 -15.95 -4.59 -1.10
N TYR A 94 -14.93 -5.11 -0.42
CA TYR A 94 -13.97 -6.06 -0.98
C TYR A 94 -14.63 -7.28 -1.66
N SER A 95 -15.71 -7.80 -1.07
CA SER A 95 -16.44 -8.98 -1.57
C SER A 95 -17.50 -8.65 -2.63
N ALA A 96 -17.64 -7.38 -3.05
CA ALA A 96 -18.61 -6.97 -4.06
C ALA A 96 -18.41 -7.72 -5.39
N ASP A 97 -19.50 -7.82 -6.17
CA ASP A 97 -19.44 -8.35 -7.54
C ASP A 97 -18.42 -7.54 -8.37
N PRO A 98 -17.64 -8.18 -9.26
CA PRO A 98 -16.71 -7.50 -10.16
C PRO A 98 -17.29 -6.32 -10.95
N LYS A 99 -18.57 -6.38 -11.31
CA LYS A 99 -19.25 -5.28 -12.02
C LYS A 99 -19.51 -4.04 -11.15
N ASP A 100 -19.51 -4.18 -9.83
CA ASP A 100 -19.79 -3.10 -8.87
C ASP A 100 -18.52 -2.54 -8.24
N LYS A 101 -17.32 -2.97 -8.66
CA LYS A 101 -16.04 -2.55 -8.08
C LYS A 101 -14.94 -2.33 -9.12
N ALA A 102 -13.97 -1.47 -8.76
CA ALA A 102 -12.66 -1.37 -9.41
C ALA A 102 -11.60 -1.85 -8.41
N TYR A 103 -10.88 -2.91 -8.76
CA TYR A 103 -9.96 -3.62 -7.89
C TYR A 103 -8.60 -3.84 -8.56
N SER A 104 -7.55 -3.68 -7.80
CA SER A 104 -6.18 -3.91 -8.24
C SER A 104 -5.34 -4.50 -7.11
N VAL A 105 -4.29 -5.19 -7.50
CA VAL A 105 -3.21 -5.65 -6.61
C VAL A 105 -1.92 -5.01 -7.08
N VAL A 106 -1.27 -4.25 -6.20
CA VAL A 106 0.11 -3.82 -6.40
C VAL A 106 1.02 -4.89 -5.81
N VAL A 107 2.08 -5.23 -6.53
CA VAL A 107 3.10 -6.19 -6.09
C VAL A 107 4.44 -5.48 -6.07
N ASP A 108 5.14 -5.60 -4.97
CA ASP A 108 6.41 -4.95 -4.73
C ASP A 108 7.46 -5.98 -4.31
N PHE A 109 8.62 -5.93 -4.99
CA PHE A 109 9.79 -6.75 -4.70
C PHE A 109 10.94 -5.84 -4.29
N ILE A 110 11.31 -5.91 -3.01
CA ILE A 110 12.32 -5.05 -2.41
C ILE A 110 13.59 -5.87 -2.22
N THR A 111 14.46 -5.88 -3.22
CA THR A 111 15.67 -6.70 -3.24
C THR A 111 16.86 -5.91 -2.69
N PRO A 112 17.45 -6.29 -1.55
CA PRO A 112 18.64 -5.64 -1.04
C PRO A 112 19.81 -5.67 -2.03
N GLU A 113 20.50 -4.54 -2.19
CA GLU A 113 21.73 -4.42 -2.98
C GLU A 113 22.94 -4.19 -2.08
N THR A 114 22.84 -3.20 -1.17
CA THR A 114 23.85 -2.90 -0.14
C THR A 114 23.14 -2.67 1.20
N ASP A 115 23.88 -2.30 2.22
CA ASP A 115 23.31 -1.95 3.54
C ASP A 115 22.38 -0.74 3.48
N THR A 116 22.46 0.08 2.40
CA THR A 116 21.72 1.34 2.27
C THR A 116 21.03 1.54 0.93
N SER A 117 21.09 0.56 0.04
CA SER A 117 20.42 0.61 -1.26
C SER A 117 19.67 -0.69 -1.57
N ILE A 118 18.63 -0.55 -2.37
CA ILE A 118 17.77 -1.65 -2.82
C ILE A 118 17.47 -1.53 -4.32
N HIS A 119 17.23 -2.65 -4.96
CA HIS A 119 16.46 -2.69 -6.18
C HIS A 119 14.98 -2.78 -5.84
N TYR A 120 14.19 -1.85 -6.34
CA TYR A 120 12.75 -1.79 -6.11
C TYR A 120 11.99 -2.04 -7.41
N PHE A 121 11.33 -3.19 -7.47
CA PHE A 121 10.50 -3.58 -8.62
C PHE A 121 9.04 -3.56 -8.18
N TRP A 122 8.19 -2.98 -9.02
CA TRP A 122 6.76 -2.97 -8.76
C TRP A 122 5.95 -3.31 -10.00
N GLY A 123 4.76 -3.81 -9.79
CA GLY A 123 3.77 -4.06 -10.83
C GLY A 123 2.36 -3.85 -10.29
N MET A 124 1.41 -3.60 -11.18
CA MET A 124 0.00 -3.47 -10.82
C MET A 124 -0.86 -4.37 -11.69
N VAL A 125 -1.57 -5.29 -11.05
CA VAL A 125 -2.55 -6.19 -11.68
C VAL A 125 -3.93 -5.60 -11.43
N ARG A 126 -4.72 -5.36 -12.48
CA ARG A 126 -6.09 -4.89 -12.37
C ARG A 126 -7.09 -5.91 -12.86
N GLN A 127 -8.27 -5.93 -12.23
CA GLN A 127 -9.34 -6.85 -12.58
C GLN A 127 -10.18 -6.37 -13.77
N PHE A 128 -10.25 -5.06 -14.02
CA PHE A 128 -11.11 -4.42 -15.01
C PHE A 128 -10.35 -4.03 -16.28
N LYS A 129 -11.00 -4.15 -17.44
CA LYS A 129 -10.48 -3.76 -18.76
C LYS A 129 -9.02 -4.23 -19.02
N PRO A 130 -8.67 -5.51 -18.80
CA PRO A 130 -7.27 -5.98 -18.85
C PRO A 130 -6.63 -5.85 -20.25
N GLN A 131 -7.41 -5.77 -21.31
CA GLN A 131 -6.94 -5.64 -22.69
C GLN A 131 -6.76 -4.18 -23.14
N ASP A 132 -7.22 -3.18 -22.34
CA ASP A 132 -7.11 -1.77 -22.66
C ASP A 132 -5.67 -1.27 -22.41
N GLN A 133 -4.89 -1.13 -23.50
CA GLN A 133 -3.49 -0.74 -23.45
C GLN A 133 -3.31 0.75 -23.07
N ASP A 134 -4.22 1.62 -23.51
CA ASP A 134 -4.18 3.05 -23.15
C ASP A 134 -4.45 3.23 -21.65
N LEU A 135 -5.40 2.48 -21.11
CA LEU A 135 -5.64 2.46 -19.67
C LEU A 135 -4.41 1.90 -18.93
N THR A 136 -3.75 0.87 -19.46
CA THR A 136 -2.52 0.31 -18.88
C THR A 136 -1.43 1.37 -18.79
N ALA A 137 -1.22 2.14 -19.85
CA ALA A 137 -0.22 3.20 -19.88
C ALA A 137 -0.54 4.30 -18.85
N ARG A 138 -1.80 4.74 -18.77
CA ARG A 138 -2.25 5.76 -17.78
C ARG A 138 -2.12 5.28 -16.34
N ILE A 139 -2.46 4.03 -16.05
CA ILE A 139 -2.32 3.44 -14.70
C ILE A 139 -0.84 3.34 -14.35
N ARG A 140 0.02 2.88 -15.27
CA ARG A 140 1.46 2.80 -15.06
C ARG A 140 2.07 4.17 -14.73
N GLU A 141 1.69 5.20 -15.47
CA GLU A 141 2.12 6.57 -15.21
C GLU A 141 1.66 7.06 -13.84
N GLY A 142 0.35 6.92 -13.54
CA GLY A 142 -0.23 7.33 -12.26
C GLY A 142 0.40 6.60 -11.07
N GLN A 143 0.60 5.28 -11.16
CA GLN A 143 1.22 4.50 -10.09
C GLN A 143 2.71 4.86 -9.93
N GLY A 144 3.43 5.08 -11.04
CA GLY A 144 4.81 5.53 -10.99
C GLY A 144 4.95 6.89 -10.31
N LYS A 145 4.00 7.81 -10.54
CA LYS A 145 3.95 9.09 -9.83
C LYS A 145 3.75 8.89 -8.33
N ILE A 146 2.81 8.04 -7.92
CA ILE A 146 2.55 7.75 -6.50
C ILE A 146 3.83 7.27 -5.80
N PHE A 147 4.55 6.30 -6.37
CA PHE A 147 5.81 5.82 -5.79
C PHE A 147 6.93 6.88 -5.79
N SER A 148 6.94 7.79 -6.78
CA SER A 148 7.92 8.89 -6.80
C SER A 148 7.68 9.92 -5.71
N GLU A 149 6.44 10.06 -5.21
CA GLU A 149 6.10 10.96 -4.09
C GLU A 149 6.79 10.52 -2.79
N ASP A 150 7.02 9.21 -2.58
CA ASP A 150 7.73 8.67 -1.42
C ASP A 150 9.25 8.90 -1.44
N LEU A 151 9.84 8.96 -2.64
CA LEU A 151 11.28 8.85 -2.83
C LEU A 151 12.07 9.89 -2.02
N GLU A 152 11.68 11.15 -2.11
CA GLU A 152 12.37 12.24 -1.40
C GLU A 152 12.32 12.02 0.13
N MET A 153 11.19 11.60 0.65
CA MET A 153 11.00 11.35 2.09
C MET A 153 11.87 10.20 2.56
N LEU A 154 11.88 9.09 1.84
CA LEU A 154 12.65 7.88 2.17
C LEU A 154 14.16 8.16 2.11
N GLU A 155 14.64 8.87 1.09
CA GLU A 155 16.06 9.22 0.98
C GLU A 155 16.51 10.18 2.09
N ARG A 156 15.67 11.17 2.45
CA ARG A 156 15.94 12.08 3.57
C ARG A 156 15.96 11.33 4.91
N GLN A 157 15.02 10.40 5.11
CA GLN A 157 14.99 9.55 6.29
C GLN A 157 16.25 8.71 6.40
N GLN A 158 16.68 8.06 5.30
CA GLN A 158 17.91 7.26 5.28
C GLN A 158 19.14 8.08 5.61
N LYS A 159 19.28 9.30 5.06
CA LYS A 159 20.36 10.24 5.41
C LYS A 159 20.37 10.58 6.91
N ASN A 160 19.19 10.82 7.50
CA ASN A 160 19.08 11.11 8.92
C ASN A 160 19.43 9.91 9.80
N ILE A 161 19.08 8.69 9.41
CA ILE A 161 19.45 7.44 10.12
C ILE A 161 20.97 7.28 10.11
N LEU A 162 21.61 7.44 8.96
CA LEU A 162 23.07 7.33 8.82
C LEU A 162 23.84 8.42 9.61
N ALA A 163 23.30 9.62 9.65
CA ALA A 163 23.91 10.74 10.39
C ALA A 163 23.74 10.59 11.92
N ASN A 164 22.82 9.77 12.39
CA ASN A 164 22.50 9.60 13.81
C ASN A 164 22.33 8.11 14.19
N PRO A 165 23.38 7.28 14.06
CA PRO A 165 23.28 5.83 14.21
C PRO A 165 22.84 5.39 15.62
N GLU A 166 23.17 6.18 16.65
CA GLU A 166 22.78 5.91 18.04
C GLU A 166 21.33 6.27 18.37
N ARG A 167 20.64 6.97 17.45
CA ARG A 167 19.27 7.42 17.68
C ARG A 167 18.29 6.28 17.50
N LYS A 168 17.62 5.90 18.58
CA LYS A 168 16.51 4.93 18.50
C LYS A 168 15.29 5.60 17.85
N LEU A 169 14.73 4.94 16.85
CA LEU A 169 13.47 5.34 16.24
C LEU A 169 12.35 5.22 17.28
N LYS A 170 11.49 6.24 17.36
CA LYS A 170 10.26 6.15 18.14
C LYS A 170 9.26 5.29 17.38
N VAL A 171 8.63 4.39 18.08
CA VAL A 171 7.57 3.53 17.57
C VAL A 171 6.24 4.01 18.14
N LEU A 172 5.27 4.26 17.27
CA LEU A 172 3.90 4.60 17.60
C LEU A 172 2.98 3.40 17.35
N SER A 173 1.76 3.44 17.87
CA SER A 173 0.78 2.36 17.64
C SER A 173 0.44 2.16 16.15
N ILE A 174 0.52 3.22 15.37
CA ILE A 174 0.29 3.20 13.92
C ILE A 174 1.39 2.47 13.14
N ASP A 175 2.60 2.32 13.70
CA ASP A 175 3.74 1.64 13.06
C ASP A 175 3.67 0.10 13.18
N ALA A 176 2.55 -0.44 13.67
CA ALA A 176 2.41 -1.87 13.96
C ALA A 176 2.80 -2.77 12.77
N GLY A 177 2.42 -2.41 11.54
CA GLY A 177 2.76 -3.14 10.33
C GLY A 177 4.27 -3.30 10.12
N GLY A 178 5.00 -2.21 10.13
CA GLY A 178 6.46 -2.20 9.98
C GLY A 178 7.18 -2.92 11.13
N VAL A 179 6.75 -2.66 12.37
CA VAL A 179 7.34 -3.29 13.57
C VAL A 179 7.17 -4.81 13.55
N MET A 180 5.97 -5.31 13.22
CA MET A 180 5.71 -6.74 13.15
C MET A 180 6.46 -7.39 12.00
N SER A 181 6.58 -6.71 10.86
CA SER A 181 7.38 -7.19 9.72
C SER A 181 8.86 -7.33 10.08
N ARG A 182 9.44 -6.33 10.74
CA ARG A 182 10.83 -6.44 11.25
C ARG A 182 11.02 -7.60 12.21
N ARG A 183 10.09 -7.80 13.16
CA ARG A 183 10.15 -8.94 14.10
C ARG A 183 10.10 -10.30 13.40
N VAL A 184 9.34 -10.41 12.31
CA VAL A 184 9.32 -11.64 11.48
C VAL A 184 10.68 -11.87 10.82
N ILE A 185 11.28 -10.84 10.24
CA ILE A 185 12.63 -10.92 9.63
C ILE A 185 13.66 -11.31 10.69
N ASP A 186 13.71 -10.62 11.84
CA ASP A 186 14.65 -10.90 12.91
C ASP A 186 14.55 -12.34 13.41
N ARG A 187 13.34 -12.86 13.56
CA ARG A 187 13.09 -14.25 13.95
C ARG A 187 13.63 -15.24 12.91
N LEU A 188 13.40 -14.98 11.62
CA LEU A 188 13.86 -15.87 10.54
C LEU A 188 15.38 -15.85 10.43
N LEU A 189 16.04 -14.69 10.53
CA LEU A 189 17.49 -14.56 10.58
C LEU A 189 18.08 -15.25 11.83
N GLY A 190 17.37 -15.24 12.95
CA GLY A 190 17.75 -15.98 14.15
C GLY A 190 17.72 -17.50 13.94
N LEU A 191 16.75 -18.02 13.19
CA LEU A 191 16.67 -19.44 12.84
C LEU A 191 17.78 -19.86 11.88
N GLU A 192 18.13 -19.05 10.89
CA GLU A 192 19.24 -19.33 9.95
C GLU A 192 20.60 -19.44 10.67
N LYS A 193 20.84 -18.63 11.71
CA LYS A 193 22.08 -18.66 12.51
C LYS A 193 22.16 -19.86 13.45
N ALA A 194 21.08 -20.59 13.68
CA ALA A 194 21.01 -21.74 14.57
C ALA A 194 21.23 -23.09 13.84
N VAL A 195 21.36 -23.07 12.50
CA VAL A 195 21.69 -24.22 11.65
C VAL A 195 23.16 -24.19 11.29
#